data_9e7c1c9b9e41860ccb08178fc0b54f81
#
_entry.id   9e7c1c9b9e41860ccb08178fc0b54f81
#
_cell.length_a   1.000
_cell.length_b   1.000
_cell.length_c   1.000
_cell.angle_alpha   90.00
_cell.angle_beta   90.00
_cell.angle_gamma   90.00
#
_symmetry.space_group_name_H-M   'P 1'
#
loop_
_entity.id
_entity.type
_entity.pdbx_description
1 polymer ?
#
loop_
_entity_poly.entity_id
_entity_poly.type
_entity_poly.pdbx_seq_one_letter_code
_entity_poly.pdbx_strand_id
1 'polypeptide(L)'
;MSKPFENLSPEIILSALESVGLRPNGSLLALNSYENRVYQAQTEDQDFYVTKFYRPGRWNYEAIKEEHDFSFELIEQEISVVAPQRISGETIFEYADYYFAVFPRQGGHPPNLENKDDLEVLSRSIARIHAIGSGKSFNHRQEFSVERLGNSSRRFILDSNFLPPELVESYASTTENLLNNIDSNLIETNQIRIHGDCHMGNVLWRNEISHFVDFDDCLNGPAIQDLWMLLSGEKEDQLKQIKIILDAYGEFNNFNASSLSIIEALRTLRIIHHAAWIGRRWEDPAFPLAFPTFNSSKYWSDHILTLREQESKLLEEPLYYL
;
A
#
# COMPACT_ATOMS: atom_id res chain seq x y z
N MET A 1 0.00 22.70 15.23
CA MET A 1 0.03 21.26 15.56
C MET A 1 1.48 20.80 15.46
N SER A 2 1.96 19.92 16.35
CA SER A 2 3.31 19.34 16.26
C SER A 2 3.41 18.48 14.99
N LYS A 3 4.60 18.45 14.37
CA LYS A 3 4.83 17.59 13.20
C LYS A 3 4.83 16.13 13.63
N PRO A 4 4.31 15.19 12.80
CA PRO A 4 4.02 13.81 13.25
C PRO A 4 5.18 13.05 13.90
N PHE A 5 6.43 13.32 13.50
CA PHE A 5 7.62 12.63 14.02
C PHE A 5 8.68 13.60 14.54
N GLU A 6 8.26 14.80 14.97
CA GLU A 6 9.18 15.87 15.40
C GLU A 6 10.09 15.44 16.54
N ASN A 7 9.56 14.63 17.45
CA ASN A 7 10.28 14.18 18.65
C ASN A 7 10.90 12.77 18.49
N LEU A 8 10.77 12.12 17.34
CA LEU A 8 11.32 10.77 17.15
C LEU A 8 12.83 10.83 16.83
N SER A 9 13.63 11.02 17.87
CA SER A 9 15.10 11.04 17.76
C SER A 9 15.70 9.61 17.78
N PRO A 10 16.95 9.42 17.35
CA PRO A 10 17.66 8.15 17.48
C PRO A 10 17.66 7.60 18.91
N GLU A 11 17.79 8.45 19.92
CA GLU A 11 17.78 8.06 21.33
C GLU A 11 16.40 7.49 21.74
N ILE A 12 15.32 8.11 21.29
CA ILE A 12 13.95 7.61 21.54
C ILE A 12 13.73 6.25 20.87
N ILE A 13 14.24 6.06 19.63
CA ILE A 13 14.14 4.79 18.93
C ILE A 13 14.90 3.68 19.69
N LEU A 14 16.12 3.95 20.14
CA LEU A 14 16.92 2.99 20.91
C LEU A 14 16.23 2.66 22.24
N SER A 15 15.78 3.69 22.98
CA SER A 15 15.08 3.50 24.25
C SER A 15 13.74 2.75 24.08
N ALA A 16 13.02 2.95 22.98
CA ALA A 16 11.84 2.17 22.67
C ALA A 16 12.16 0.68 22.48
N LEU A 17 13.25 0.35 21.79
CA LEU A 17 13.72 -1.04 21.64
C LEU A 17 14.17 -1.63 22.98
N GLU A 18 14.86 -0.86 23.82
CA GLU A 18 15.26 -1.28 25.18
C GLU A 18 14.04 -1.55 26.08
N SER A 19 12.98 -0.75 25.94
CA SER A 19 11.75 -0.90 26.74
C SER A 19 11.04 -2.24 26.53
N VAL A 20 11.27 -2.87 25.37
CA VAL A 20 10.73 -4.21 25.06
C VAL A 20 11.74 -5.34 25.25
N GLY A 21 12.88 -5.04 25.87
CA GLY A 21 13.89 -6.03 26.27
C GLY A 21 14.94 -6.34 25.20
N LEU A 22 14.97 -5.60 24.08
CA LEU A 22 16.06 -5.68 23.13
C LEU A 22 17.28 -4.87 23.64
N ARG A 23 18.47 -5.24 23.19
CA ARG A 23 19.72 -4.55 23.54
C ARG A 23 20.38 -3.99 22.28
N PRO A 24 19.90 -2.83 21.76
CA PRO A 24 20.48 -2.23 20.57
C PRO A 24 21.93 -1.76 20.85
N ASN A 25 22.83 -1.96 19.88
CA ASN A 25 24.23 -1.54 19.98
C ASN A 25 24.48 -0.11 19.51
N GLY A 26 23.43 0.67 19.27
CA GLY A 26 23.48 2.04 18.75
C GLY A 26 23.49 2.15 17.22
N SER A 27 23.58 1.05 16.49
CA SER A 27 23.52 1.06 15.02
C SER A 27 22.08 1.15 14.55
N LEU A 28 21.74 2.26 13.90
CA LEU A 28 20.43 2.51 13.28
C LEU A 28 20.61 2.88 11.82
N LEU A 29 19.81 2.25 10.95
CA LEU A 29 19.72 2.59 9.54
C LEU A 29 18.25 2.92 9.22
N ALA A 30 17.97 4.17 8.83
CA ALA A 30 16.66 4.53 8.33
C ALA A 30 16.36 3.79 7.01
N LEU A 31 15.23 3.12 6.94
CA LEU A 31 14.76 2.47 5.72
C LEU A 31 13.81 3.41 4.97
N ASN A 32 13.68 3.18 3.67
CA ASN A 32 12.84 4.02 2.83
C ASN A 32 11.35 3.80 3.18
N SER A 33 10.76 4.75 3.89
CA SER A 33 9.35 4.79 4.24
C SER A 33 8.91 6.23 4.45
N TYR A 34 7.81 6.62 3.82
CA TYR A 34 7.28 7.99 3.89
C TYR A 34 6.14 8.11 4.90
N GLU A 35 5.28 7.10 4.97
CA GLU A 35 4.10 7.12 5.84
C GLU A 35 4.48 6.93 7.31
N ASN A 36 5.24 5.92 7.58
CA ASN A 36 5.75 5.57 8.89
C ASN A 36 7.23 5.96 9.02
N ARG A 37 7.84 5.68 10.16
CA ARG A 37 9.30 5.72 10.29
C ARG A 37 9.79 4.31 10.56
N VAL A 38 10.61 3.81 9.66
CA VAL A 38 11.09 2.43 9.67
C VAL A 38 12.62 2.45 9.78
N TYR A 39 13.14 1.70 10.75
CA TYR A 39 14.57 1.62 11.00
C TYR A 39 15.00 0.16 11.12
N GLN A 40 16.15 -0.14 10.55
CA GLN A 40 16.88 -1.34 10.92
C GLN A 40 17.77 -1.02 12.10
N ALA A 41 17.69 -1.81 13.16
CA ALA A 41 18.54 -1.75 14.33
C ALA A 41 19.37 -3.03 14.46
N GLN A 42 20.58 -2.92 14.97
CA GLN A 42 21.40 -4.07 15.33
C GLN A 42 21.52 -4.15 16.86
N THR A 43 21.45 -5.37 17.41
CA THR A 43 21.63 -5.64 18.84
C THR A 43 23.08 -5.95 19.18
N GLU A 44 23.40 -5.97 20.49
CA GLU A 44 24.70 -6.42 21.01
C GLU A 44 25.03 -7.86 20.61
N ASP A 45 24.00 -8.72 20.49
CA ASP A 45 24.12 -10.11 20.07
C ASP A 45 24.28 -10.27 18.54
N GLN A 46 24.47 -9.17 17.81
CA GLN A 46 24.63 -9.09 16.35
C GLN A 46 23.39 -9.45 15.54
N ASP A 47 22.22 -9.57 16.17
CA ASP A 47 20.96 -9.76 15.48
C ASP A 47 20.45 -8.45 14.88
N PHE A 48 19.69 -8.54 13.80
CA PHE A 48 19.07 -7.41 13.12
C PHE A 48 17.56 -7.48 13.23
N TYR A 49 16.96 -6.34 13.59
CA TYR A 49 15.53 -6.13 13.65
C TYR A 49 15.14 -4.93 12.80
N VAL A 50 13.91 -4.93 12.33
CA VAL A 50 13.27 -3.76 11.71
C VAL A 50 12.20 -3.25 12.67
N THR A 51 12.27 -1.98 13.06
CA THR A 51 11.24 -1.35 13.88
C THR A 51 10.47 -0.35 13.05
N LYS A 52 9.13 -0.44 13.13
CA LYS A 52 8.19 0.44 12.45
C LYS A 52 7.46 1.28 13.50
N PHE A 53 7.68 2.60 13.45
CA PHE A 53 6.91 3.56 14.24
C PHE A 53 5.75 4.06 13.39
N TYR A 54 4.53 3.82 13.84
CA TYR A 54 3.31 4.20 13.15
C TYR A 54 3.10 5.71 13.20
N ARG A 55 2.60 6.27 12.10
CA ARG A 55 2.27 7.70 12.05
C ARG A 55 1.20 8.03 13.07
N PRO A 56 1.46 8.99 13.99
CA PRO A 56 0.45 9.44 14.95
C PRO A 56 -0.84 9.89 14.28
N GLY A 57 -1.98 9.41 14.81
CA GLY A 57 -3.30 9.77 14.33
C GLY A 57 -3.76 9.10 13.03
N ARG A 58 -2.93 8.24 12.40
CA ARG A 58 -3.36 7.47 11.22
C ARG A 58 -4.19 6.26 11.62
N TRP A 59 -3.69 5.44 12.51
CA TRP A 59 -4.32 4.23 12.99
C TRP A 59 -4.52 4.26 14.51
N ASN A 60 -5.62 3.72 14.98
CA ASN A 60 -5.80 3.37 16.38
C ASN A 60 -5.18 1.98 16.67
N TYR A 61 -5.12 1.61 17.93
CA TYR A 61 -4.56 0.33 18.38
C TYR A 61 -5.25 -0.87 17.70
N GLU A 62 -6.58 -0.85 17.62
CA GLU A 62 -7.39 -1.92 17.06
C GLU A 62 -7.10 -2.15 15.56
N ALA A 63 -6.92 -1.06 14.81
CA ALA A 63 -6.56 -1.15 13.38
C ALA A 63 -5.16 -1.73 13.17
N ILE A 64 -4.17 -1.35 14.00
CA ILE A 64 -2.83 -1.94 13.96
C ILE A 64 -2.90 -3.42 14.35
N LYS A 65 -3.71 -3.75 15.36
CA LYS A 65 -3.89 -5.13 15.78
C LYS A 65 -4.48 -6.01 14.67
N GLU A 66 -5.46 -5.51 13.93
CA GLU A 66 -6.03 -6.23 12.78
C GLU A 66 -5.00 -6.47 11.66
N GLU A 67 -4.07 -5.52 11.39
CA GLU A 67 -2.93 -5.74 10.48
C GLU A 67 -2.05 -6.90 10.96
N HIS A 68 -1.70 -6.89 12.25
CA HIS A 68 -0.85 -7.92 12.84
C HIS A 68 -1.55 -9.28 12.86
N ASP A 69 -2.80 -9.33 13.29
CA ASP A 69 -3.59 -10.58 13.34
C ASP A 69 -3.72 -11.18 11.93
N PHE A 70 -3.97 -10.36 10.90
CA PHE A 70 -4.02 -10.84 9.51
C PHE A 70 -2.68 -11.43 9.07
N SER A 71 -1.57 -10.76 9.38
CA SER A 71 -0.23 -11.27 9.07
C SER A 71 0.05 -12.63 9.76
N PHE A 72 -0.40 -12.82 11.00
CA PHE A 72 -0.27 -14.10 11.70
C PHE A 72 -1.16 -15.19 11.10
N GLU A 73 -2.40 -14.87 10.73
CA GLU A 73 -3.28 -15.82 10.04
C GLU A 73 -2.64 -16.34 8.74
N LEU A 74 -1.95 -15.45 8.00
CA LEU A 74 -1.24 -15.82 6.79
C LEU A 74 -0.06 -16.76 7.09
N ILE A 75 0.73 -16.48 8.13
CA ILE A 75 1.84 -17.37 8.56
C ILE A 75 1.32 -18.74 9.00
N GLU A 76 0.22 -18.80 9.75
CA GLU A 76 -0.39 -20.05 10.18
C GLU A 76 -0.82 -20.96 9.01
N GLN A 77 -1.05 -20.35 7.85
CA GLN A 77 -1.35 -21.02 6.59
C GLN A 77 -0.13 -21.18 5.68
N GLU A 78 1.08 -21.06 6.24
CA GLU A 78 2.35 -21.21 5.52
C GLU A 78 2.50 -20.25 4.33
N ILE A 79 1.89 -19.06 4.42
CA ILE A 79 2.11 -17.97 3.46
C ILE A 79 3.27 -17.11 3.96
N SER A 80 4.24 -16.88 3.08
CA SER A 80 5.44 -16.16 3.46
C SER A 80 5.19 -14.66 3.52
N VAL A 81 4.91 -14.17 4.74
CA VAL A 81 4.77 -12.76 5.08
C VAL A 81 5.71 -12.39 6.22
N VAL A 82 6.14 -11.14 6.26
CA VAL A 82 6.97 -10.64 7.37
C VAL A 82 6.06 -10.02 8.43
N ALA A 83 5.64 -10.86 9.39
CA ALA A 83 4.82 -10.41 10.50
C ALA A 83 5.67 -9.85 11.65
N PRO A 84 5.09 -9.00 12.53
CA PRO A 84 5.79 -8.48 13.69
C PRO A 84 6.12 -9.59 14.70
N GLN A 85 7.19 -9.39 15.46
CA GLN A 85 7.57 -10.31 16.53
C GLN A 85 6.65 -10.18 17.75
N ARG A 86 6.33 -11.31 18.35
CA ARG A 86 5.68 -11.35 19.66
C ARG A 86 6.75 -11.26 20.76
N ILE A 87 6.79 -10.16 21.50
CA ILE A 87 7.67 -9.97 22.64
C ILE A 87 6.79 -9.93 23.89
N SER A 88 7.01 -10.83 24.81
CA SER A 88 6.16 -11.02 26.02
C SER A 88 4.66 -11.19 25.71
N GLY A 89 4.33 -11.74 24.53
CA GLY A 89 2.95 -11.96 24.10
C GLY A 89 2.35 -10.82 23.28
N GLU A 90 2.96 -9.64 23.28
CA GLU A 90 2.49 -8.44 22.57
C GLU A 90 3.24 -8.22 21.26
N THR A 91 2.63 -7.49 20.33
CA THR A 91 3.20 -7.14 19.04
C THR A 91 3.17 -5.63 18.76
N ILE A 92 2.38 -4.89 19.53
CA ILE A 92 2.22 -3.44 19.46
C ILE A 92 2.71 -2.88 20.78
N PHE A 93 3.63 -1.96 20.71
CA PHE A 93 4.22 -1.30 21.87
C PHE A 93 4.00 0.20 21.76
N GLU A 94 4.04 0.87 22.91
CA GLU A 94 3.95 2.34 22.97
C GLU A 94 5.16 2.91 23.72
N TYR A 95 5.80 3.91 23.11
CA TYR A 95 6.88 4.64 23.72
C TYR A 95 6.90 6.09 23.23
N ALA A 96 6.99 7.05 24.15
CA ALA A 96 7.00 8.49 23.87
C ALA A 96 5.87 8.93 22.91
N ASP A 97 4.64 8.47 23.17
CA ASP A 97 3.42 8.72 22.40
C ASP A 97 3.42 8.14 20.96
N TYR A 98 4.32 7.20 20.66
CA TYR A 98 4.33 6.47 19.39
C TYR A 98 3.96 5.00 19.60
N TYR A 99 3.02 4.51 18.80
CA TYR A 99 2.91 3.06 18.60
C TYR A 99 4.06 2.58 17.73
N PHE A 100 4.64 1.44 18.09
CA PHE A 100 5.66 0.79 17.29
C PHE A 100 5.54 -0.73 17.34
N ALA A 101 6.13 -1.37 16.34
CA ALA A 101 6.28 -2.81 16.26
C ALA A 101 7.69 -3.20 15.85
N VAL A 102 8.10 -4.41 16.20
CA VAL A 102 9.40 -4.97 15.86
C VAL A 102 9.20 -6.13 14.91
N PHE A 103 9.93 -6.15 13.82
CA PHE A 103 9.87 -7.18 12.78
C PHE A 103 11.22 -7.89 12.64
N PRO A 104 11.24 -9.16 12.23
CA PRO A 104 12.47 -9.80 11.81
C PRO A 104 13.00 -9.09 10.56
N ARG A 105 14.32 -8.99 10.42
CA ARG A 105 14.92 -8.50 9.18
C ARG A 105 14.80 -9.57 8.10
N GLN A 106 14.05 -9.27 7.04
CA GLN A 106 13.97 -10.09 5.85
C GLN A 106 14.78 -9.45 4.72
N GLY A 107 15.71 -10.19 4.15
CA GLY A 107 16.44 -9.77 2.95
C GLY A 107 15.75 -10.27 1.67
N GLY A 108 15.96 -9.55 0.58
CA GLY A 108 15.44 -9.91 -0.74
C GLY A 108 15.60 -8.75 -1.72
N HIS A 109 15.17 -8.96 -2.95
CA HIS A 109 15.06 -7.95 -4.00
C HIS A 109 13.64 -7.97 -4.58
N PRO A 110 13.20 -6.95 -5.31
CA PRO A 110 11.90 -7.02 -6.01
C PRO A 110 11.85 -8.20 -6.99
N PRO A 111 10.69 -8.88 -7.16
CA PRO A 111 10.52 -9.91 -8.18
C PRO A 111 10.66 -9.35 -9.59
N ASN A 112 11.03 -10.20 -10.55
CA ASN A 112 11.07 -9.82 -11.96
C ASN A 112 9.73 -10.20 -12.63
N LEU A 113 8.85 -9.22 -12.84
CA LEU A 113 7.54 -9.46 -13.46
C LEU A 113 7.59 -9.78 -14.96
N GLU A 114 8.74 -9.64 -15.63
CA GLU A 114 8.97 -10.13 -16.99
C GLU A 114 9.27 -11.63 -17.00
N ASN A 115 9.69 -12.19 -15.85
CA ASN A 115 9.89 -13.63 -15.69
C ASN A 115 8.55 -14.29 -15.40
N LYS A 116 8.14 -15.21 -16.27
CA LYS A 116 6.88 -15.95 -16.11
C LYS A 116 6.82 -16.74 -14.79
N ASP A 117 7.91 -17.40 -14.41
CA ASP A 117 7.95 -18.24 -13.21
C ASP A 117 7.79 -17.40 -11.93
N ASP A 118 8.46 -16.25 -11.86
CA ASP A 118 8.32 -15.31 -10.75
C ASP A 118 6.87 -14.80 -10.65
N LEU A 119 6.27 -14.45 -11.79
CA LEU A 119 4.90 -13.95 -11.85
C LEU A 119 3.87 -15.02 -11.43
N GLU A 120 4.08 -16.29 -11.82
CA GLU A 120 3.24 -17.40 -11.40
C GLU A 120 3.32 -17.64 -9.89
N VAL A 121 4.55 -17.72 -9.31
CA VAL A 121 4.75 -17.91 -7.87
C VAL A 121 4.11 -16.78 -7.07
N LEU A 122 4.29 -15.53 -7.51
CA LEU A 122 3.68 -14.36 -6.88
C LEU A 122 2.16 -14.44 -6.91
N SER A 123 1.59 -14.80 -8.07
CA SER A 123 0.14 -14.90 -8.26
C SER A 123 -0.49 -16.00 -7.39
N ARG A 124 0.16 -17.17 -7.27
CA ARG A 124 -0.27 -18.23 -6.35
C ARG A 124 -0.26 -17.75 -4.89
N SER A 125 0.78 -17.01 -4.50
CA SER A 125 0.89 -16.47 -3.15
C SER A 125 -0.23 -15.47 -2.85
N ILE A 126 -0.53 -14.55 -3.79
CA ILE A 126 -1.63 -13.58 -3.65
C ILE A 126 -2.98 -14.31 -3.61
N ALA A 127 -3.18 -15.35 -4.43
CA ALA A 127 -4.41 -16.17 -4.40
C ALA A 127 -4.65 -16.78 -3.01
N ARG A 128 -3.59 -17.29 -2.36
CA ARG A 128 -3.66 -17.83 -1.01
C ARG A 128 -3.95 -16.77 0.03
N ILE A 129 -3.32 -15.57 -0.08
CA ILE A 129 -3.64 -14.42 0.77
C ILE A 129 -5.13 -14.06 0.66
N HIS A 130 -5.66 -13.99 -0.56
CA HIS A 130 -7.06 -13.67 -0.82
C HIS A 130 -8.02 -14.77 -0.35
N ALA A 131 -7.64 -16.04 -0.46
CA ALA A 131 -8.43 -17.14 0.07
C ALA A 131 -8.63 -17.02 1.59
N ILE A 132 -7.56 -16.69 2.33
CA ILE A 132 -7.64 -16.41 3.77
C ILE A 132 -8.39 -15.08 4.01
N GLY A 133 -8.11 -14.06 3.19
CA GLY A 133 -8.75 -12.75 3.27
C GLY A 133 -10.27 -12.80 3.16
N SER A 134 -10.81 -13.72 2.36
CA SER A 134 -12.26 -13.88 2.17
C SER A 134 -13.01 -14.49 3.36
N GLY A 135 -12.30 -15.08 4.32
CA GLY A 135 -12.91 -15.74 5.46
C GLY A 135 -13.59 -14.84 6.49
N LYS A 136 -13.20 -13.58 6.55
CA LYS A 136 -13.78 -12.54 7.42
C LYS A 136 -13.40 -11.14 6.91
N SER A 137 -13.97 -10.09 7.49
CA SER A 137 -13.67 -8.68 7.19
C SER A 137 -12.87 -8.04 8.31
N PHE A 138 -12.14 -6.96 8.01
CA PHE A 138 -11.65 -6.03 9.00
C PHE A 138 -12.82 -5.19 9.56
N ASN A 139 -12.78 -4.83 10.83
CA ASN A 139 -13.78 -3.98 11.49
C ASN A 139 -13.24 -2.57 11.79
N HIS A 140 -11.93 -2.43 11.96
CA HIS A 140 -11.27 -1.17 12.35
C HIS A 140 -10.39 -0.60 11.24
N ARG A 141 -10.13 -1.39 10.18
CA ARG A 141 -9.42 -0.93 8.98
C ARG A 141 -10.40 -0.34 7.98
N GLN A 142 -9.88 0.50 7.10
CA GLN A 142 -10.68 1.18 6.09
C GLN A 142 -11.21 0.19 5.03
N GLU A 143 -12.26 0.62 4.34
CA GLU A 143 -12.78 -0.05 3.15
C GLU A 143 -12.31 0.67 1.88
N PHE A 144 -12.17 -0.07 0.81
CA PHE A 144 -11.91 0.51 -0.50
C PHE A 144 -13.19 1.15 -1.01
N SER A 145 -13.22 2.47 -1.19
CA SER A 145 -14.41 3.16 -1.68
C SER A 145 -14.07 4.33 -2.60
N VAL A 146 -14.97 4.60 -3.55
CA VAL A 146 -14.87 5.74 -4.47
C VAL A 146 -14.95 7.05 -3.70
N GLU A 147 -15.77 7.11 -2.65
CA GLU A 147 -15.88 8.30 -1.79
C GLU A 147 -14.54 8.64 -1.12
N ARG A 148 -13.88 7.65 -0.53
CA ARG A 148 -12.61 7.86 0.18
C ARG A 148 -11.46 8.21 -0.74
N LEU A 149 -11.28 7.42 -1.81
CA LEU A 149 -10.12 7.55 -2.69
C LEU A 149 -10.33 8.63 -3.76
N GLY A 150 -11.53 8.79 -4.26
CA GLY A 150 -11.90 9.74 -5.30
C GLY A 150 -12.42 11.06 -4.75
N ASN A 151 -13.67 11.09 -4.29
CA ASN A 151 -14.38 12.34 -3.94
C ASN A 151 -13.72 13.11 -2.80
N SER A 152 -13.35 12.43 -1.70
CA SER A 152 -12.68 13.07 -0.57
C SER A 152 -11.30 13.59 -0.94
N SER A 153 -10.57 12.88 -1.80
CA SER A 153 -9.26 13.31 -2.30
C SER A 153 -9.37 14.52 -3.24
N ARG A 154 -10.34 14.50 -4.15
CA ARG A 154 -10.66 15.63 -5.04
C ARG A 154 -11.00 16.89 -4.24
N ARG A 155 -11.93 16.78 -3.29
CA ARG A 155 -12.31 17.93 -2.41
C ARG A 155 -11.10 18.50 -1.68
N PHE A 156 -10.30 17.64 -1.06
CA PHE A 156 -9.09 18.09 -0.36
C PHE A 156 -8.15 18.89 -1.25
N ILE A 157 -7.89 18.45 -2.48
CA ILE A 157 -6.99 19.17 -3.40
C ILE A 157 -7.62 20.51 -3.84
N LEU A 158 -8.92 20.53 -4.15
CA LEU A 158 -9.61 21.76 -4.55
C LEU A 158 -9.68 22.81 -3.42
N ASP A 159 -9.81 22.35 -2.16
CA ASP A 159 -9.85 23.21 -0.98
C ASP A 159 -8.45 23.65 -0.51
N SER A 160 -7.40 23.05 -1.08
CA SER A 160 -6.01 23.37 -0.75
C SER A 160 -5.45 24.51 -1.60
N ASN A 161 -4.27 24.99 -1.22
CA ASN A 161 -3.51 25.98 -2.00
C ASN A 161 -2.43 25.33 -2.89
N PHE A 162 -2.52 24.02 -3.14
CA PHE A 162 -1.51 23.33 -3.96
C PHE A 162 -1.72 23.57 -5.46
N LEU A 163 -2.98 23.68 -5.90
CA LEU A 163 -3.31 23.92 -7.31
C LEU A 163 -3.03 25.37 -7.70
N PRO A 164 -2.27 25.63 -8.78
CA PRO A 164 -2.21 26.95 -9.39
C PRO A 164 -3.61 27.43 -9.80
N PRO A 165 -3.95 28.72 -9.59
CA PRO A 165 -5.30 29.25 -9.88
C PRO A 165 -5.79 28.98 -11.31
N GLU A 166 -4.88 29.02 -12.30
CA GLU A 166 -5.16 28.78 -13.71
C GLU A 166 -5.48 27.30 -14.03
N LEU A 167 -5.17 26.36 -13.12
CA LEU A 167 -5.40 24.92 -13.30
C LEU A 167 -6.60 24.39 -12.52
N VAL A 168 -7.18 25.19 -11.62
CA VAL A 168 -8.27 24.76 -10.72
C VAL A 168 -9.49 24.24 -11.52
N GLU A 169 -9.96 25.00 -12.51
CA GLU A 169 -11.11 24.60 -13.32
C GLU A 169 -10.84 23.33 -14.12
N SER A 170 -9.64 23.21 -14.69
CA SER A 170 -9.23 22.03 -15.44
C SER A 170 -9.16 20.78 -14.57
N TYR A 171 -8.58 20.89 -13.38
CA TYR A 171 -8.55 19.78 -12.41
C TYR A 171 -9.95 19.40 -11.94
N ALA A 172 -10.79 20.40 -11.60
CA ALA A 172 -12.14 20.19 -11.12
C ALA A 172 -12.99 19.44 -12.14
N SER A 173 -13.03 19.92 -13.41
CA SER A 173 -13.83 19.30 -14.47
C SER A 173 -13.30 17.90 -14.85
N THR A 174 -12.01 17.73 -15.02
CA THR A 174 -11.43 16.41 -15.37
C THR A 174 -11.72 15.37 -14.28
N THR A 175 -11.48 15.70 -13.01
CA THR A 175 -11.73 14.75 -11.92
C THR A 175 -13.20 14.47 -11.70
N GLU A 176 -14.08 15.42 -11.94
CA GLU A 176 -15.55 15.22 -11.88
C GLU A 176 -16.02 14.25 -12.97
N ASN A 177 -15.58 14.45 -14.21
CA ASN A 177 -15.91 13.56 -15.32
C ASN A 177 -15.42 12.12 -15.05
N LEU A 178 -14.19 11.96 -14.58
CA LEU A 178 -13.63 10.66 -14.24
C LEU A 178 -14.47 9.96 -13.16
N LEU A 179 -14.78 10.65 -12.07
CA LEU A 179 -15.52 10.05 -10.95
C LEU A 179 -16.97 9.73 -11.31
N ASN A 180 -17.62 10.52 -12.17
CA ASN A 180 -18.97 10.24 -12.67
C ASN A 180 -19.02 9.00 -13.59
N ASN A 181 -17.90 8.62 -14.21
CA ASN A 181 -17.80 7.44 -15.07
C ASN A 181 -17.38 6.17 -14.31
N ILE A 182 -17.11 6.26 -13.00
CA ILE A 182 -16.76 5.11 -12.17
C ILE A 182 -18.02 4.55 -11.50
N ASP A 183 -18.34 3.28 -11.78
CA ASP A 183 -19.41 2.56 -11.07
C ASP A 183 -18.92 2.08 -9.69
N SER A 184 -19.34 2.78 -8.64
CA SER A 184 -18.98 2.42 -7.27
C SER A 184 -19.48 1.04 -6.86
N ASN A 185 -20.63 0.58 -7.37
CA ASN A 185 -21.18 -0.71 -7.01
C ASN A 185 -20.28 -1.87 -7.46
N LEU A 186 -19.63 -1.75 -8.63
CA LEU A 186 -18.68 -2.76 -9.10
C LEU A 186 -17.41 -2.84 -8.23
N ILE A 187 -17.01 -1.72 -7.64
CA ILE A 187 -15.79 -1.63 -6.81
C ILE A 187 -16.10 -2.06 -5.36
N GLU A 188 -17.22 -1.64 -4.81
CA GLU A 188 -17.56 -1.77 -3.39
C GLU A 188 -18.28 -3.09 -3.08
N THR A 189 -18.60 -3.90 -4.10
CA THR A 189 -19.20 -5.22 -3.93
C THR A 189 -18.12 -6.32 -3.83
N ASN A 190 -18.38 -7.35 -3.02
CA ASN A 190 -17.49 -8.51 -2.85
C ASN A 190 -16.07 -8.14 -2.38
N GLN A 191 -15.97 -7.23 -1.43
CA GLN A 191 -14.71 -6.89 -0.80
C GLN A 191 -14.25 -7.99 0.16
N ILE A 192 -12.95 -8.26 0.13
CA ILE A 192 -12.26 -9.19 1.02
C ILE A 192 -11.09 -8.46 1.67
N ARG A 193 -10.48 -9.04 2.70
CA ARG A 193 -9.22 -8.50 3.22
C ARG A 193 -8.12 -8.72 2.21
N ILE A 194 -7.47 -7.64 1.79
CA ILE A 194 -6.38 -7.62 0.81
C ILE A 194 -5.15 -6.92 1.38
N HIS A 195 -4.01 -7.08 0.72
CA HIS A 195 -2.80 -6.31 1.05
C HIS A 195 -3.02 -4.80 0.84
N GLY A 196 -3.71 -4.43 -0.24
CA GLY A 196 -4.13 -3.06 -0.55
C GLY A 196 -3.08 -2.22 -1.30
N ASP A 197 -1.79 -2.47 -1.07
CA ASP A 197 -0.66 -1.83 -1.78
C ASP A 197 0.36 -2.87 -2.27
N CYS A 198 -0.13 -3.92 -2.95
CA CYS A 198 0.64 -5.08 -3.39
C CYS A 198 1.47 -4.78 -4.65
N HIS A 199 2.43 -3.86 -4.56
CA HIS A 199 3.38 -3.58 -5.63
C HIS A 199 4.72 -4.28 -5.40
N MET A 200 5.59 -4.34 -6.43
CA MET A 200 6.88 -5.03 -6.36
C MET A 200 7.79 -4.57 -5.20
N GLY A 201 7.67 -3.31 -4.77
CA GLY A 201 8.45 -2.77 -3.65
C GLY A 201 8.07 -3.38 -2.29
N ASN A 202 6.87 -3.97 -2.20
CA ASN A 202 6.35 -4.63 -0.99
C ASN A 202 6.47 -6.17 -1.06
N VAL A 203 7.25 -6.68 -2.01
CA VAL A 203 7.58 -8.11 -2.13
C VAL A 203 9.10 -8.28 -2.15
N LEU A 204 9.62 -9.01 -1.18
CA LEU A 204 11.03 -9.37 -1.10
C LEU A 204 11.21 -10.78 -1.68
N TRP A 205 11.80 -10.84 -2.88
CA TRP A 205 12.08 -12.10 -3.57
C TRP A 205 13.40 -12.68 -3.10
N ARG A 206 13.37 -13.91 -2.60
CA ARG A 206 14.58 -14.62 -2.17
C ARG A 206 14.36 -16.13 -2.24
N ASN A 207 15.31 -16.85 -2.83
CA ASN A 207 15.26 -18.33 -2.96
C ASN A 207 13.95 -18.82 -3.59
N GLU A 208 13.49 -18.16 -4.65
CA GLU A 208 12.24 -18.48 -5.35
C GLU A 208 10.97 -18.37 -4.48
N ILE A 209 11.04 -17.61 -3.40
CA ILE A 209 9.92 -17.35 -2.49
C ILE A 209 9.63 -15.84 -2.46
N SER A 210 8.35 -15.52 -2.58
CA SER A 210 7.83 -14.16 -2.35
C SER A 210 7.55 -13.93 -0.88
N HIS A 211 8.27 -13.00 -0.24
CA HIS A 211 7.99 -12.58 1.13
C HIS A 211 7.28 -11.24 1.09
N PHE A 212 6.00 -11.23 1.45
CA PHE A 212 5.22 -9.98 1.48
C PHE A 212 5.53 -9.18 2.74
N VAL A 213 5.69 -7.88 2.56
CA VAL A 213 5.98 -6.90 3.63
C VAL A 213 5.00 -5.74 3.57
N ASP A 214 4.94 -4.97 4.65
CA ASP A 214 4.20 -3.71 4.76
C ASP A 214 2.69 -3.82 4.48
N PHE A 215 2.01 -4.56 5.37
CA PHE A 215 0.54 -4.64 5.40
C PHE A 215 -0.14 -3.38 5.97
N ASP A 216 0.59 -2.26 6.07
CA ASP A 216 0.08 -1.01 6.67
C ASP A 216 -1.14 -0.43 5.93
N ASP A 217 -1.30 -0.75 4.66
CA ASP A 217 -2.45 -0.37 3.83
C ASP A 217 -3.46 -1.50 3.61
N CYS A 218 -3.35 -2.63 4.34
CA CYS A 218 -4.33 -3.70 4.25
C CYS A 218 -5.71 -3.18 4.63
N LEU A 219 -6.72 -3.62 3.87
CA LEU A 219 -8.09 -3.11 3.97
C LEU A 219 -9.09 -4.11 3.40
N ASN A 220 -10.38 -3.85 3.59
CA ASN A 220 -11.41 -4.53 2.82
C ASN A 220 -11.47 -3.90 1.42
N GLY A 221 -11.27 -4.72 0.37
CA GLY A 221 -11.25 -4.23 -1.01
C GLY A 221 -11.43 -5.33 -2.04
N PRO A 222 -11.57 -4.97 -3.31
CA PRO A 222 -11.71 -5.94 -4.40
C PRO A 222 -10.36 -6.66 -4.63
N ALA A 223 -10.39 -8.00 -4.78
CA ALA A 223 -9.20 -8.83 -4.98
C ALA A 223 -8.30 -8.34 -6.14
N ILE A 224 -8.91 -7.82 -7.20
CA ILE A 224 -8.18 -7.31 -8.37
C ILE A 224 -7.25 -6.13 -8.01
N GLN A 225 -7.47 -5.41 -6.88
CA GLN A 225 -6.60 -4.33 -6.43
C GLN A 225 -5.16 -4.79 -6.24
N ASP A 226 -4.92 -5.97 -5.68
CA ASP A 226 -3.57 -6.49 -5.48
C ASP A 226 -2.95 -7.08 -6.76
N LEU A 227 -3.77 -7.42 -7.76
CA LEU A 227 -3.32 -8.04 -9.00
C LEU A 227 -2.97 -7.04 -10.09
N TRP A 228 -3.77 -5.98 -10.29
CA TRP A 228 -3.49 -5.03 -11.36
C TRP A 228 -2.19 -4.26 -11.18
N MET A 229 -1.71 -4.13 -9.94
CA MET A 229 -0.44 -3.47 -9.62
C MET A 229 0.79 -4.24 -10.13
N LEU A 230 0.61 -5.49 -10.55
CA LEU A 230 1.63 -6.32 -11.19
C LEU A 230 1.69 -6.11 -12.71
N LEU A 231 0.68 -5.47 -13.30
CA LEU A 231 0.60 -5.27 -14.74
C LEU A 231 1.48 -4.09 -15.19
N SER A 232 2.16 -4.28 -16.31
CA SER A 232 3.03 -3.27 -16.90
C SER A 232 3.03 -3.34 -18.42
N GLY A 233 3.53 -2.31 -19.08
CA GLY A 233 3.61 -2.24 -20.53
C GLY A 233 2.27 -1.88 -21.21
N GLU A 234 2.19 -2.11 -22.50
CA GLU A 234 1.02 -1.84 -23.31
C GLU A 234 -0.06 -2.92 -23.12
N LYS A 235 -1.27 -2.68 -23.63
CA LYS A 235 -2.43 -3.57 -23.48
C LYS A 235 -2.14 -5.03 -23.85
N GLU A 236 -1.38 -5.25 -24.93
CA GLU A 236 -0.98 -6.61 -25.38
C GLU A 236 -0.09 -7.33 -24.36
N ASP A 237 0.82 -6.60 -23.71
CA ASP A 237 1.68 -7.18 -22.68
C ASP A 237 0.89 -7.45 -21.40
N GLN A 238 0.01 -6.52 -21.02
CA GLN A 238 -0.91 -6.70 -19.90
C GLN A 238 -1.86 -7.91 -20.10
N LEU A 239 -2.33 -8.17 -21.31
CA LEU A 239 -3.14 -9.36 -21.62
C LEU A 239 -2.35 -10.67 -21.44
N LYS A 240 -1.07 -10.70 -21.81
CA LYS A 240 -0.20 -11.87 -21.56
C LYS A 240 0.03 -12.07 -20.08
N GLN A 241 0.31 -10.98 -19.35
CA GLN A 241 0.53 -11.02 -17.92
C GLN A 241 -0.73 -11.44 -17.16
N ILE A 242 -1.90 -10.89 -17.50
CA ILE A 242 -3.15 -11.24 -16.82
C ILE A 242 -3.52 -12.71 -17.02
N LYS A 243 -3.22 -13.29 -18.20
CA LYS A 243 -3.41 -14.70 -18.42
C LYS A 243 -2.53 -15.55 -17.48
N ILE A 244 -1.25 -15.24 -17.38
CA ILE A 244 -0.33 -15.94 -16.46
C ILE A 244 -0.80 -15.80 -15.01
N ILE A 245 -1.15 -14.57 -14.61
CA ILE A 245 -1.62 -14.26 -13.26
C ILE A 245 -2.87 -15.06 -12.92
N LEU A 246 -3.88 -15.07 -13.78
CA LEU A 246 -5.16 -15.70 -13.48
C LEU A 246 -5.11 -17.21 -13.62
N ASP A 247 -4.31 -17.76 -14.53
CA ASP A 247 -4.06 -19.21 -14.60
C ASP A 247 -3.46 -19.71 -13.27
N ALA A 248 -2.41 -19.04 -12.77
CA ALA A 248 -1.75 -19.40 -11.52
C ALA A 248 -2.61 -19.09 -10.27
N TYR A 249 -3.32 -17.97 -10.26
CA TYR A 249 -4.25 -17.61 -9.19
C TYR A 249 -5.37 -18.65 -9.04
N GLY A 250 -5.89 -19.13 -10.17
CA GLY A 250 -6.97 -20.10 -10.24
C GLY A 250 -6.64 -21.46 -9.60
N GLU A 251 -5.38 -21.77 -9.35
CA GLU A 251 -4.96 -22.98 -8.65
C GLU A 251 -5.36 -22.98 -7.15
N PHE A 252 -5.50 -21.78 -6.54
CA PHE A 252 -5.72 -21.62 -5.10
C PHE A 252 -6.99 -20.84 -4.73
N ASN A 253 -7.52 -20.02 -5.66
CA ASN A 253 -8.71 -19.23 -5.39
C ASN A 253 -9.49 -18.95 -6.68
N ASN A 254 -10.81 -18.89 -6.59
CA ASN A 254 -11.66 -18.50 -7.71
C ASN A 254 -11.56 -17.00 -7.99
N PHE A 255 -11.32 -16.63 -9.24
CA PHE A 255 -11.29 -15.26 -9.67
C PHE A 255 -12.55 -14.90 -10.47
N ASN A 256 -13.19 -13.80 -10.11
CA ASN A 256 -14.28 -13.25 -10.90
C ASN A 256 -13.73 -12.41 -12.06
N ALA A 257 -13.72 -12.96 -13.27
CA ALA A 257 -13.18 -12.28 -14.45
C ALA A 257 -13.89 -10.95 -14.77
N SER A 258 -15.14 -10.73 -14.32
CA SER A 258 -15.81 -9.44 -14.50
C SER A 258 -15.11 -8.29 -13.77
N SER A 259 -14.33 -8.59 -12.70
CA SER A 259 -13.55 -7.57 -11.99
C SER A 259 -12.38 -6.99 -12.80
N LEU A 260 -12.03 -7.57 -13.94
CA LEU A 260 -11.06 -6.96 -14.86
C LEU A 260 -11.56 -5.61 -15.39
N SER A 261 -12.87 -5.43 -15.52
CA SER A 261 -13.48 -4.18 -15.99
C SER A 261 -13.26 -2.97 -15.08
N ILE A 262 -12.91 -3.18 -13.81
CA ILE A 262 -12.69 -2.07 -12.87
C ILE A 262 -11.22 -1.64 -12.74
N ILE A 263 -10.27 -2.28 -13.45
CA ILE A 263 -8.83 -1.98 -13.33
C ILE A 263 -8.55 -0.49 -13.58
N GLU A 264 -9.08 0.07 -14.65
CA GLU A 264 -8.82 1.48 -14.98
C GLU A 264 -9.52 2.44 -13.99
N ALA A 265 -10.64 2.04 -13.42
CA ALA A 265 -11.29 2.77 -12.33
C ALA A 265 -10.41 2.78 -11.06
N LEU A 266 -9.83 1.62 -10.67
CA LEU A 266 -8.91 1.53 -9.54
C LEU A 266 -7.64 2.36 -9.75
N ARG A 267 -7.08 2.31 -10.97
CA ARG A 267 -5.92 3.13 -11.38
C ARG A 267 -6.23 4.62 -11.27
N THR A 268 -7.39 5.04 -11.77
CA THR A 268 -7.89 6.42 -11.68
C THR A 268 -7.99 6.88 -10.23
N LEU A 269 -8.63 6.08 -9.37
CA LEU A 269 -8.77 6.38 -7.95
C LEU A 269 -7.40 6.49 -7.25
N ARG A 270 -6.45 5.61 -7.60
CA ARG A 270 -5.09 5.67 -7.06
C ARG A 270 -4.38 6.96 -7.47
N ILE A 271 -4.49 7.39 -8.73
CA ILE A 271 -3.87 8.63 -9.24
C ILE A 271 -4.42 9.85 -8.47
N ILE A 272 -5.75 9.96 -8.33
CA ILE A 272 -6.40 11.05 -7.60
C ILE A 272 -6.00 11.02 -6.12
N HIS A 273 -6.05 9.83 -5.50
CA HIS A 273 -5.73 9.65 -4.09
C HIS A 273 -4.27 9.97 -3.77
N HIS A 274 -3.32 9.58 -4.63
CA HIS A 274 -1.90 9.79 -4.40
C HIS A 274 -1.53 11.27 -4.28
N ALA A 275 -2.08 12.13 -5.13
CA ALA A 275 -1.87 13.58 -5.01
C ALA A 275 -2.40 14.13 -3.67
N ALA A 276 -3.60 13.71 -3.25
CA ALA A 276 -4.15 14.09 -1.97
C ALA A 276 -3.38 13.48 -0.78
N TRP A 277 -2.86 12.27 -0.92
CA TRP A 277 -2.00 11.63 0.09
C TRP A 277 -0.72 12.43 0.33
N ILE A 278 -0.05 12.91 -0.72
CA ILE A 278 1.10 13.80 -0.61
C ILE A 278 0.70 15.11 0.08
N GLY A 279 -0.37 15.75 -0.39
CA GLY A 279 -0.82 17.05 0.12
C GLY A 279 -1.21 17.02 1.59
N ARG A 280 -1.92 15.99 2.05
CA ARG A 280 -2.32 15.82 3.46
C ARG A 280 -1.12 15.67 4.40
N ARG A 281 0.04 15.31 3.88
CA ARG A 281 1.27 15.06 4.63
C ARG A 281 2.37 16.08 4.39
N TRP A 282 2.04 17.16 3.67
CA TRP A 282 3.02 18.15 3.23
C TRP A 282 3.78 18.84 4.36
N GLU A 283 3.17 18.92 5.56
CA GLU A 283 3.81 19.47 6.76
C GLU A 283 4.89 18.54 7.36
N ASP A 284 4.91 17.25 6.99
CA ASP A 284 5.98 16.34 7.37
C ASP A 284 7.18 16.58 6.46
N PRO A 285 8.37 16.94 7.00
CA PRO A 285 9.55 17.27 6.19
C PRO A 285 10.01 16.20 5.21
N ALA A 286 9.66 14.93 5.44
CA ALA A 286 9.99 13.84 4.54
C ALA A 286 9.26 13.98 3.19
N PHE A 287 8.05 14.57 3.17
CA PHE A 287 7.26 14.68 1.94
C PHE A 287 7.79 15.73 0.97
N PRO A 288 8.09 16.98 1.37
CA PRO A 288 8.75 17.94 0.46
C PRO A 288 10.12 17.45 -0.05
N LEU A 289 10.86 16.68 0.74
CA LEU A 289 12.12 16.09 0.31
C LEU A 289 11.93 14.98 -0.72
N ALA A 290 10.92 14.13 -0.55
CA ALA A 290 10.61 13.03 -1.46
C ALA A 290 9.90 13.50 -2.75
N PHE A 291 9.07 14.55 -2.64
CA PHE A 291 8.24 15.06 -3.75
C PHE A 291 8.52 16.56 -4.02
N PRO A 292 9.77 16.94 -4.35
CA PRO A 292 10.18 18.35 -4.40
C PRO A 292 9.45 19.18 -5.46
N THR A 293 8.84 18.54 -6.46
CA THR A 293 8.10 19.19 -7.54
C THR A 293 6.60 19.36 -7.26
N PHE A 294 6.07 18.78 -6.19
CA PHE A 294 4.63 18.72 -5.91
C PHE A 294 3.95 20.10 -5.91
N ASN A 295 4.60 21.13 -5.38
CA ASN A 295 4.11 22.52 -5.33
C ASN A 295 4.34 23.30 -6.64
N SER A 296 4.77 22.68 -7.74
CA SER A 296 5.05 23.37 -9.00
C SER A 296 3.88 23.29 -9.97
N SER A 297 3.69 24.34 -10.79
CA SER A 297 2.70 24.33 -11.88
C SER A 297 2.95 23.18 -12.86
N LYS A 298 4.22 22.80 -13.05
CA LYS A 298 4.59 21.67 -13.90
C LYS A 298 4.01 20.35 -13.38
N TYR A 299 4.17 20.04 -12.08
CA TYR A 299 3.59 18.82 -11.49
C TYR A 299 2.09 18.76 -11.72
N TRP A 300 1.36 19.84 -11.46
CA TRP A 300 -0.09 19.87 -11.60
C TRP A 300 -0.55 19.81 -13.06
N SER A 301 0.20 20.42 -13.99
CA SER A 301 -0.08 20.29 -15.41
C SER A 301 0.11 18.85 -15.89
N ASP A 302 1.21 18.20 -15.51
CA ASP A 302 1.51 16.82 -15.85
C ASP A 302 0.46 15.86 -15.21
N HIS A 303 0.06 16.12 -13.95
CA HIS A 303 -0.96 15.34 -13.24
C HIS A 303 -2.33 15.43 -13.93
N ILE A 304 -2.74 16.63 -14.36
CA ILE A 304 -4.01 16.81 -15.11
C ILE A 304 -3.93 16.11 -16.48
N LEU A 305 -2.78 16.14 -17.14
CA LEU A 305 -2.58 15.43 -18.40
C LEU A 305 -2.76 13.91 -18.18
N THR A 306 -2.14 13.34 -17.15
CA THR A 306 -2.31 11.93 -16.78
C THR A 306 -3.76 11.58 -16.51
N LEU A 307 -4.51 12.46 -15.81
CA LEU A 307 -5.93 12.25 -15.56
C LEU A 307 -6.77 12.29 -16.85
N ARG A 308 -6.44 13.15 -17.82
CA ARG A 308 -7.11 13.18 -19.14
C ARG A 308 -6.81 11.94 -19.98
N GLU A 309 -5.59 11.44 -19.92
CA GLU A 309 -5.24 10.15 -20.53
C GLU A 309 -6.08 9.02 -19.93
N GLN A 310 -6.33 9.10 -18.63
CA GLN A 310 -7.16 8.12 -17.93
C GLN A 310 -8.65 8.19 -18.33
N GLU A 311 -9.18 9.37 -18.72
CA GLU A 311 -10.54 9.47 -19.30
C GLU A 311 -10.67 8.60 -20.56
N SER A 312 -9.65 8.59 -21.41
CA SER A 312 -9.66 7.73 -22.61
C SER A 312 -9.58 6.25 -22.25
N LYS A 313 -8.74 5.88 -21.27
CA LYS A 313 -8.58 4.48 -20.84
C LYS A 313 -9.81 3.90 -20.18
N LEU A 314 -10.60 4.70 -19.46
CA LEU A 314 -11.87 4.26 -18.89
C LEU A 314 -12.93 3.89 -19.95
N LEU A 315 -12.79 4.42 -21.16
CA LEU A 315 -13.70 4.15 -22.29
C LEU A 315 -13.21 3.02 -23.19
N GLU A 316 -12.00 2.55 -23.02
CA GLU A 316 -11.45 1.41 -23.79
C GLU A 316 -12.10 0.10 -23.36
N GLU A 317 -12.08 -0.89 -24.26
CA GLU A 317 -12.45 -2.26 -23.88
C GLU A 317 -11.56 -2.75 -22.73
N PRO A 318 -12.15 -3.29 -21.64
CA PRO A 318 -11.38 -3.83 -20.53
C PRO A 318 -10.41 -4.94 -20.96
N LEU A 319 -9.45 -5.25 -20.10
CA LEU A 319 -8.69 -6.49 -20.22
C LEU A 319 -9.66 -7.67 -20.11
N TYR A 320 -9.36 -8.75 -20.79
CA TYR A 320 -10.17 -9.97 -20.75
C TYR A 320 -9.28 -11.20 -20.49
N TYR A 321 -9.92 -12.23 -19.99
CA TYR A 321 -9.29 -13.52 -19.72
C TYR A 321 -10.09 -14.60 -20.45
N LEU A 322 -9.39 -15.41 -21.30
CA LEU A 322 -9.95 -16.50 -22.13
C LEU A 322 -9.40 -17.85 -21.70
#